data_24043ad822a38996a2be8e6cd9c435cb
#
_entry.id   24043ad822a38996a2be8e6cd9c435cb
#
_cell.length_a   1.000
_cell.length_b   1.000
_cell.length_c   1.000
_cell.angle_alpha   90.00
_cell.angle_beta   90.00
_cell.angle_gamma   90.00
#
_symmetry.space_group_name_H-M   'P 1'
#
loop_
_entity.id
_entity.type
_entity.pdbx_description
1 polymer ?
#
loop_
_entity_poly.entity_id
_entity_poly.type
_entity_poly.pdbx_seq_one_letter_code
_entity_poly.pdbx_strand_id
1 'polypeptide(L)'
;MIISVPKTKAMHIHRTTQVSETTEDEILALDLPFKCPDCERPFPTKRGMKIHLARWCDGSRSQRSRKGSLADKTVKLSKRKAEEDSRPHVTIEGEQIDNVHYFVYLGGKALCDGDNMADVQHRMNIAQAAFSSLSKLWNDHRLPLSMKIRMYRTAVCSTLTHACESWDLTPDVGKSIIGFNSRCLHIITGKSYSETATNPDYKLMLEVRKRRLRYLGHVLRMDDQRLVKRTLLAYVNPTPPPGSLLDDCNGKSVDTLLDLAADRKSWSSLVNNLF
;
A
#
# COMPACT_ATOMS: atom_id res chain seq x y z
N MET A 1 20.66 -7.59 38.24
CA MET A 1 19.76 -8.73 38.42
C MET A 1 19.12 -9.02 37.06
N ILE A 2 19.70 -9.98 36.30
CA ILE A 2 19.34 -10.28 34.91
C ILE A 2 18.32 -11.40 34.99
N ILE A 3 17.09 -11.15 34.54
CA ILE A 3 16.01 -12.16 34.48
C ILE A 3 16.11 -12.86 33.11
N SER A 4 16.54 -14.11 33.15
CA SER A 4 16.59 -15.03 32.01
C SER A 4 15.20 -15.56 31.70
N VAL A 5 14.74 -15.39 30.46
CA VAL A 5 13.47 -15.95 29.96
C VAL A 5 13.74 -17.33 29.36
N PRO A 6 13.01 -18.40 29.75
CA PRO A 6 13.25 -19.75 29.21
C PRO A 6 12.70 -19.90 27.77
N LYS A 7 13.51 -20.55 26.93
CA LYS A 7 13.18 -20.95 25.56
C LYS A 7 12.05 -21.99 25.58
N THR A 8 10.91 -21.66 25.00
CA THR A 8 9.81 -22.63 24.78
C THR A 8 10.18 -23.62 23.68
N LYS A 9 10.14 -24.91 24.03
CA LYS A 9 10.32 -26.04 23.11
C LYS A 9 9.17 -26.08 22.09
N ALA A 10 9.51 -26.14 20.80
CA ALA A 10 8.56 -26.44 19.73
C ALA A 10 8.06 -27.88 19.87
N MET A 11 6.76 -28.05 20.03
CA MET A 11 6.09 -29.35 19.93
C MET A 11 5.89 -29.71 18.48
N HIS A 12 6.61 -30.71 17.98
CA HIS A 12 6.33 -31.40 16.73
C HIS A 12 5.06 -32.24 16.88
N ILE A 13 3.97 -31.84 16.24
CA ILE A 13 2.80 -32.70 16.09
C ILE A 13 2.95 -33.41 14.76
N HIS A 14 3.36 -34.70 14.83
CA HIS A 14 3.25 -35.62 13.72
C HIS A 14 1.76 -35.98 13.49
N ARG A 15 1.20 -35.43 12.42
CA ARG A 15 -0.08 -35.92 11.90
C ARG A 15 0.21 -36.86 10.75
N THR A 16 0.24 -38.14 11.04
CA THR A 16 0.29 -39.23 10.04
C THR A 16 -1.08 -39.29 9.38
N THR A 17 -1.25 -38.67 8.24
CA THR A 17 -2.32 -39.00 7.29
C THR A 17 -1.67 -39.87 6.25
N GLN A 18 -2.02 -41.16 6.23
CA GLN A 18 -1.71 -42.05 5.12
C GLN A 18 -2.48 -41.57 3.89
N VAL A 19 -1.78 -40.85 3.04
CA VAL A 19 -2.17 -40.61 1.66
C VAL A 19 -1.50 -41.74 0.88
N SER A 20 -2.28 -42.60 0.25
CA SER A 20 -1.79 -43.63 -0.69
C SER A 20 -0.93 -42.89 -1.75
N GLU A 21 0.36 -43.25 -1.78
CA GLU A 21 1.28 -42.83 -2.84
C GLU A 21 0.80 -43.47 -4.16
N THR A 22 0.03 -42.72 -4.93
CA THR A 22 -0.08 -42.96 -6.37
C THR A 22 1.24 -42.52 -6.97
N THR A 23 1.99 -43.48 -7.48
CA THR A 23 3.30 -43.27 -8.11
C THR A 23 3.18 -42.30 -9.29
N GLU A 24 4.21 -41.48 -9.50
CA GLU A 24 4.26 -40.46 -10.60
C GLU A 24 4.00 -41.09 -11.99
N ASP A 25 4.23 -42.37 -12.16
CA ASP A 25 3.99 -43.15 -13.38
C ASP A 25 2.50 -43.40 -13.70
N GLU A 26 1.59 -43.43 -12.71
CA GLU A 26 0.14 -43.58 -12.94
C GLU A 26 -0.51 -42.29 -13.45
N ILE A 27 0.08 -41.14 -13.18
CA ILE A 27 -0.43 -39.82 -13.64
C ILE A 27 -0.10 -39.57 -15.12
N LEU A 28 0.97 -40.21 -15.65
CA LEU A 28 1.39 -40.08 -17.06
C LEU A 28 0.48 -40.87 -18.03
N ALA A 29 -0.36 -41.78 -17.54
CA ALA A 29 -1.26 -42.58 -18.36
C ALA A 29 -2.62 -41.92 -18.66
N LEU A 30 -2.93 -40.77 -18.04
CA LEU A 30 -4.15 -40.03 -18.32
C LEU A 30 -3.89 -39.06 -19.48
N ASP A 31 -4.62 -39.26 -20.57
CA ASP A 31 -4.58 -38.33 -21.75
C ASP A 31 -5.26 -37.02 -21.38
N LEU A 32 -4.51 -36.17 -20.65
CA LEU A 32 -5.03 -34.91 -20.15
C LEU A 32 -4.95 -33.84 -21.25
N PRO A 33 -6.07 -33.12 -21.53
CA PRO A 33 -6.23 -32.32 -22.75
C PRO A 33 -5.36 -31.04 -22.78
N PHE A 34 -4.76 -30.63 -21.65
CA PHE A 34 -3.97 -29.39 -21.60
C PHE A 34 -2.55 -29.70 -21.14
N LYS A 35 -1.56 -29.38 -21.98
CA LYS A 35 -0.13 -29.48 -21.64
C LYS A 35 0.47 -28.10 -21.44
N CYS A 36 1.38 -27.98 -20.46
CA CYS A 36 2.13 -26.74 -20.25
C CYS A 36 3.10 -26.54 -21.44
N PRO A 37 3.11 -25.35 -22.07
CA PRO A 37 4.00 -25.10 -23.21
C PRO A 37 5.49 -25.07 -22.85
N ASP A 38 5.83 -24.83 -21.59
CA ASP A 38 7.23 -24.67 -21.14
C ASP A 38 7.86 -25.93 -20.55
N CYS A 39 7.05 -26.85 -19.98
CA CYS A 39 7.56 -28.08 -19.34
C CYS A 39 6.77 -29.32 -19.72
N GLU A 40 5.80 -29.24 -20.64
CA GLU A 40 4.95 -30.31 -21.19
C GLU A 40 4.10 -31.07 -20.16
N ARG A 41 4.11 -30.69 -18.88
CA ARG A 41 3.30 -31.33 -17.82
C ARG A 41 1.82 -31.26 -18.17
N PRO A 42 1.09 -32.39 -18.12
CA PRO A 42 -0.33 -32.46 -18.47
C PRO A 42 -1.22 -31.94 -17.32
N PHE A 43 -2.36 -31.34 -17.68
CA PHE A 43 -3.35 -30.80 -16.74
C PHE A 43 -4.78 -31.16 -17.16
N PRO A 44 -5.67 -31.44 -16.20
CA PRO A 44 -7.06 -31.73 -16.48
C PRO A 44 -7.87 -30.49 -16.93
N THR A 45 -7.39 -29.28 -16.62
CA THR A 45 -8.08 -28.04 -16.98
C THR A 45 -7.11 -26.96 -17.48
N LYS A 46 -7.58 -26.15 -18.44
CA LYS A 46 -6.83 -24.98 -18.95
C LYS A 46 -6.49 -23.97 -17.85
N ARG A 47 -7.34 -23.86 -16.81
CA ARG A 47 -7.11 -23.00 -15.64
C ARG A 47 -5.95 -23.52 -14.78
N GLY A 48 -5.90 -24.83 -14.52
CA GLY A 48 -4.81 -25.49 -13.78
C GLY A 48 -3.47 -25.29 -14.48
N MET A 49 -3.41 -25.50 -15.80
CA MET A 49 -2.24 -25.26 -16.64
C MET A 49 -1.78 -23.78 -16.55
N LYS A 50 -2.71 -22.80 -16.65
CA LYS A 50 -2.38 -21.39 -16.52
C LYS A 50 -1.85 -21.01 -15.14
N ILE A 51 -2.40 -21.60 -14.07
CA ILE A 51 -1.91 -21.38 -12.69
C ILE A 51 -0.50 -21.95 -12.52
N HIS A 52 -0.27 -23.17 -13.03
CA HIS A 52 1.05 -23.79 -13.05
C HIS A 52 2.06 -22.93 -13.82
N LEU A 53 1.74 -22.53 -15.04
CA LEU A 53 2.59 -21.66 -15.87
C LEU A 53 2.93 -20.35 -15.16
N ALA A 54 1.96 -19.76 -14.45
CA ALA A 54 2.13 -18.48 -13.76
C ALA A 54 2.95 -18.56 -12.46
N ARG A 55 2.91 -19.69 -11.76
CA ARG A 55 3.44 -19.81 -10.39
C ARG A 55 4.52 -20.86 -10.17
N TRP A 56 4.48 -21.98 -10.92
CA TRP A 56 5.20 -23.19 -10.56
C TRP A 56 6.06 -23.76 -11.69
N CYS A 57 5.91 -23.26 -12.94
CA CYS A 57 6.64 -23.82 -14.05
C CYS A 57 8.13 -23.43 -14.04
N ASP A 58 9.01 -24.42 -13.97
CA ASP A 58 10.46 -24.18 -13.94
C ASP A 58 10.98 -23.62 -15.26
N GLY A 59 10.36 -23.93 -16.40
CA GLY A 59 10.65 -23.34 -17.71
C GLY A 59 10.41 -21.84 -17.75
N SER A 60 9.28 -21.35 -17.18
CA SER A 60 8.97 -19.93 -17.11
C SER A 60 9.76 -19.21 -16.00
N ARG A 61 10.20 -19.92 -14.96
CA ARG A 61 11.04 -19.39 -13.88
C ARG A 61 12.41 -18.97 -14.40
N SER A 62 13.01 -19.73 -15.33
CA SER A 62 14.30 -19.38 -15.92
C SER A 62 14.23 -18.09 -16.77
N GLN A 63 13.10 -17.80 -17.40
CA GLN A 63 12.89 -16.57 -18.17
C GLN A 63 12.50 -15.36 -17.30
N ARG A 64 11.74 -15.57 -16.19
CA ARG A 64 11.40 -14.51 -15.24
C ARG A 64 12.57 -14.15 -14.32
N SER A 65 13.43 -15.09 -13.97
CA SER A 65 14.66 -14.86 -13.20
C SER A 65 15.64 -13.94 -13.94
N ARG A 66 15.58 -13.87 -15.27
CA ARG A 66 16.41 -12.95 -16.09
C ARG A 66 15.94 -11.48 -16.03
N LYS A 67 14.71 -11.17 -15.61
CA LYS A 67 14.20 -9.79 -15.46
C LYS A 67 14.41 -9.17 -14.07
N GLY A 68 15.29 -9.68 -13.27
CA GLY A 68 15.65 -9.16 -11.96
C GLY A 68 16.87 -9.88 -11.39
N SER A 69 17.89 -10.09 -12.24
CA SER A 69 19.11 -10.75 -11.83
C SER A 69 19.75 -10.03 -10.66
N LEU A 70 20.46 -10.77 -9.81
CA LEU A 70 21.22 -10.21 -8.68
C LEU A 70 22.14 -9.08 -9.17
N ALA A 71 22.69 -9.19 -10.40
CA ALA A 71 23.47 -8.18 -11.08
C ALA A 71 22.68 -6.87 -11.32
N ASP A 72 21.41 -6.95 -11.72
CA ASP A 72 20.53 -5.76 -11.92
C ASP A 72 20.24 -5.03 -10.60
N LYS A 73 20.08 -5.78 -9.52
CA LYS A 73 19.92 -5.20 -8.17
C LYS A 73 21.20 -4.55 -7.67
N THR A 74 22.35 -5.19 -7.94
CA THR A 74 23.67 -4.67 -7.57
C THR A 74 24.01 -3.41 -8.36
N VAL A 75 23.72 -3.37 -9.67
CA VAL A 75 23.91 -2.18 -10.53
C VAL A 75 22.98 -1.04 -10.09
N LYS A 76 21.73 -1.32 -9.71
CA LYS A 76 20.82 -0.30 -9.16
C LYS A 76 21.29 0.23 -7.80
N LEU A 77 21.82 -0.65 -6.94
CA LEU A 77 22.39 -0.23 -5.64
C LEU A 77 23.65 0.61 -5.83
N SER A 78 24.55 0.22 -6.73
CA SER A 78 25.79 0.98 -6.98
C SER A 78 25.50 2.35 -7.62
N LYS A 79 24.52 2.45 -8.54
CA LYS A 79 24.08 3.73 -9.09
C LYS A 79 23.49 4.65 -8.01
N ARG A 80 22.63 4.13 -7.14
CA ARG A 80 22.06 4.90 -6.01
C ARG A 80 23.13 5.42 -5.07
N LYS A 81 24.13 4.57 -4.73
CA LYS A 81 25.24 4.96 -3.86
C LYS A 81 26.12 6.03 -4.53
N ALA A 82 26.39 5.92 -5.83
CA ALA A 82 27.12 6.94 -6.57
C ALA A 82 26.36 8.27 -6.67
N GLU A 83 25.02 8.25 -6.78
CA GLU A 83 24.18 9.44 -6.75
C GLU A 83 24.14 10.07 -5.34
N GLU A 84 24.18 9.28 -4.27
CA GLU A 84 24.30 9.76 -2.89
C GLU A 84 25.64 10.43 -2.65
N ASP A 85 26.74 9.84 -3.10
CA ASP A 85 28.10 10.36 -2.97
C ASP A 85 28.33 11.65 -3.78
N SER A 86 27.56 11.88 -4.86
CA SER A 86 27.67 13.08 -5.71
C SER A 86 26.94 14.31 -5.17
N ARG A 87 26.14 14.17 -4.12
CA ARG A 87 25.39 15.28 -3.52
C ARG A 87 26.32 16.18 -2.68
N PRO A 88 26.03 17.49 -2.60
CA PRO A 88 26.78 18.37 -1.72
C PRO A 88 26.64 17.90 -0.25
N HIS A 89 27.75 17.80 0.41
CA HIS A 89 27.78 17.47 1.84
C HIS A 89 27.34 18.71 2.64
N VAL A 90 26.41 18.49 3.57
CA VAL A 90 25.96 19.50 4.51
C VAL A 90 26.67 19.28 5.84
N THR A 91 27.20 20.35 6.42
CA THR A 91 27.80 20.33 7.75
C THR A 91 26.96 21.16 8.72
N ILE A 92 26.74 20.64 9.93
CA ILE A 92 26.12 21.38 11.04
C ILE A 92 27.10 21.40 12.19
N GLU A 93 27.43 22.58 12.68
CA GLU A 93 28.40 22.76 13.79
C GLU A 93 29.78 22.11 13.55
N GLY A 94 30.17 21.96 12.26
CA GLY A 94 31.44 21.33 11.88
C GLY A 94 31.35 19.81 11.69
N GLU A 95 30.25 19.16 12.02
CA GLU A 95 30.01 17.75 11.76
C GLU A 95 29.32 17.55 10.41
N GLN A 96 29.85 16.61 9.63
CA GLN A 96 29.29 16.24 8.32
C GLN A 96 28.06 15.35 8.51
N ILE A 97 26.97 15.71 7.83
CA ILE A 97 25.73 14.92 7.84
C ILE A 97 25.72 13.96 6.66
N ASP A 98 25.37 12.70 6.92
CA ASP A 98 25.23 11.69 5.90
C ASP A 98 24.11 12.00 4.91
N ASN A 99 24.39 11.86 3.62
CA ASN A 99 23.38 11.89 2.58
C ASN A 99 22.62 10.55 2.55
N VAL A 100 21.32 10.59 2.80
CA VAL A 100 20.47 9.39 2.77
C VAL A 100 19.48 9.44 1.62
N HIS A 101 19.17 8.30 1.03
CA HIS A 101 18.17 8.20 -0.03
C HIS A 101 16.75 8.33 0.49
N TYR A 102 16.50 7.88 1.70
CA TYR A 102 15.22 8.05 2.38
C TYR A 102 15.40 8.29 3.86
N PHE A 103 14.43 8.96 4.44
CA PHE A 103 14.37 9.23 5.87
C PHE A 103 12.99 8.85 6.40
N VAL A 104 12.94 8.19 7.56
CA VAL A 104 11.68 7.85 8.23
C VAL A 104 11.44 8.85 9.36
N TYR A 105 10.38 9.65 9.24
CA TYR A 105 10.00 10.65 10.23
C TYR A 105 8.58 10.43 10.69
N LEU A 106 8.39 10.25 12.00
CA LEU A 106 7.09 9.95 12.61
C LEU A 106 6.32 8.82 11.90
N GLY A 107 7.09 7.87 11.34
CA GLY A 107 6.57 6.71 10.64
C GLY A 107 6.25 6.94 9.15
N GLY A 108 6.25 8.17 8.61
CA GLY A 108 6.21 8.45 7.18
C GLY A 108 7.59 8.30 6.57
N LYS A 109 7.65 7.82 5.33
CA LYS A 109 8.89 7.62 4.58
C LYS A 109 9.06 8.72 3.54
N ALA A 110 9.97 9.66 3.79
CA ALA A 110 10.34 10.68 2.82
C ALA A 110 11.53 10.21 1.99
N LEU A 111 11.42 10.31 0.66
CA LEU A 111 12.49 10.02 -0.29
C LEU A 111 13.07 11.32 -0.83
N CYS A 112 14.34 11.26 -1.22
CA CYS A 112 15.06 12.43 -1.77
C CYS A 112 14.54 12.89 -3.16
N ASP A 113 13.88 11.99 -3.89
CA ASP A 113 13.23 12.25 -5.19
C ASP A 113 11.78 12.71 -5.06
N GLY A 114 11.23 12.74 -3.84
CA GLY A 114 9.84 13.10 -3.58
C GLY A 114 8.81 12.02 -3.97
N ASP A 115 9.24 10.79 -4.33
CA ASP A 115 8.33 9.73 -4.69
C ASP A 115 7.51 9.24 -3.50
N ASN A 116 6.21 9.49 -3.53
CA ASN A 116 5.28 9.04 -2.50
C ASN A 116 4.91 7.56 -2.60
N MET A 117 5.14 6.90 -3.74
CA MET A 117 4.75 5.50 -3.93
C MET A 117 5.48 4.57 -2.95
N ALA A 118 6.72 4.90 -2.60
CA ALA A 118 7.49 4.10 -1.64
C ALA A 118 6.93 4.20 -0.21
N ASP A 119 6.41 5.37 0.20
CA ASP A 119 5.73 5.52 1.49
C ASP A 119 4.37 4.80 1.49
N VAL A 120 3.57 4.97 0.43
CA VAL A 120 2.30 4.26 0.26
C VAL A 120 2.50 2.75 0.33
N GLN A 121 3.51 2.21 -0.36
CA GLN A 121 3.84 0.78 -0.33
C GLN A 121 4.29 0.33 1.07
N HIS A 122 5.09 1.13 1.75
CA HIS A 122 5.50 0.86 3.14
C HIS A 122 4.28 0.77 4.06
N ARG A 123 3.38 1.74 3.96
CA ARG A 123 2.12 1.75 4.74
C ARG A 123 1.20 0.59 4.40
N MET A 124 1.08 0.22 3.12
CA MET A 124 0.32 -0.96 2.72
C MET A 124 0.90 -2.26 3.30
N ASN A 125 2.22 -2.38 3.38
CA ASN A 125 2.85 -3.55 3.98
C ASN A 125 2.56 -3.67 5.48
N ILE A 126 2.61 -2.56 6.22
CA ILE A 126 2.25 -2.52 7.65
C ILE A 126 0.77 -2.84 7.84
N ALA A 127 -0.11 -2.24 7.03
CA ALA A 127 -1.55 -2.50 7.07
C ALA A 127 -1.88 -3.95 6.70
N GLN A 128 -1.15 -4.55 5.75
CA GLN A 128 -1.28 -5.97 5.40
C GLN A 128 -0.87 -6.88 6.57
N ALA A 129 0.19 -6.55 7.29
CA ALA A 129 0.58 -7.28 8.49
C ALA A 129 -0.51 -7.19 9.58
N ALA A 130 -1.05 -5.99 9.81
CA ALA A 130 -2.18 -5.79 10.72
C ALA A 130 -3.43 -6.58 10.28
N PHE A 131 -3.76 -6.59 8.99
CA PHE A 131 -4.85 -7.38 8.44
C PHE A 131 -4.64 -8.88 8.66
N SER A 132 -3.44 -9.38 8.41
CA SER A 132 -3.10 -10.80 8.56
C SER A 132 -3.13 -11.26 10.02
N SER A 133 -2.75 -10.40 10.97
CA SER A 133 -2.81 -10.71 12.40
C SER A 133 -4.24 -10.95 12.91
N LEU A 134 -5.23 -10.37 12.22
CA LEU A 134 -6.65 -10.50 12.52
C LEU A 134 -7.35 -11.61 11.69
N SER A 135 -6.60 -12.52 11.06
CA SER A 135 -7.13 -13.56 10.17
C SER A 135 -8.20 -14.45 10.83
N LYS A 136 -8.03 -14.80 12.10
CA LYS A 136 -9.03 -15.58 12.87
C LYS A 136 -10.36 -14.85 12.99
N LEU A 137 -10.32 -13.52 13.13
CA LEU A 137 -11.52 -12.68 13.25
C LEU A 137 -12.28 -12.58 11.92
N TRP A 138 -11.56 -12.49 10.80
CA TRP A 138 -12.21 -12.45 9.48
C TRP A 138 -12.97 -13.73 9.17
N ASN A 139 -12.46 -14.86 9.60
CA ASN A 139 -13.04 -16.18 9.37
C ASN A 139 -14.07 -16.63 10.42
N ASP A 140 -14.27 -15.88 11.50
CA ASP A 140 -15.25 -16.23 12.54
C ASP A 140 -16.68 -15.89 12.09
N HIS A 141 -17.48 -16.92 11.81
CA HIS A 141 -18.87 -16.80 11.37
C HIS A 141 -19.82 -16.30 12.46
N ARG A 142 -19.43 -16.35 13.73
CA ARG A 142 -20.23 -15.85 14.86
C ARG A 142 -20.21 -14.33 14.96
N LEU A 143 -19.22 -13.69 14.36
CA LEU A 143 -19.11 -12.23 14.39
C LEU A 143 -19.94 -11.58 13.28
N PRO A 144 -20.79 -10.60 13.61
CA PRO A 144 -21.55 -9.87 12.62
C PRO A 144 -20.62 -9.06 11.69
N LEU A 145 -21.02 -8.92 10.42
CA LEU A 145 -20.24 -8.21 9.40
C LEU A 145 -19.92 -6.75 9.83
N SER A 146 -20.88 -6.08 10.47
CA SER A 146 -20.68 -4.70 10.97
C SER A 146 -19.50 -4.58 11.94
N MET A 147 -19.33 -5.57 12.81
CA MET A 147 -18.20 -5.61 13.74
C MET A 147 -16.87 -5.85 12.99
N LYS A 148 -16.84 -6.77 12.02
CA LYS A 148 -15.64 -7.01 11.18
C LYS A 148 -15.25 -5.74 10.43
N ILE A 149 -16.19 -5.05 9.81
CA ILE A 149 -15.93 -3.78 9.12
C ILE A 149 -15.43 -2.70 10.09
N ARG A 150 -16.02 -2.60 11.28
CA ARG A 150 -15.53 -1.67 12.31
C ARG A 150 -14.07 -1.96 12.69
N MET A 151 -13.73 -3.23 12.94
CA MET A 151 -12.35 -3.65 13.25
C MET A 151 -11.40 -3.37 12.07
N TYR A 152 -11.83 -3.64 10.84
CA TYR A 152 -11.06 -3.31 9.64
C TYR A 152 -10.74 -1.81 9.56
N ARG A 153 -11.74 -0.95 9.75
CA ARG A 153 -11.55 0.51 9.72
C ARG A 153 -10.64 1.01 10.83
N THR A 154 -10.80 0.50 12.05
CA THR A 154 -10.05 0.99 13.22
C THR A 154 -8.61 0.45 13.27
N ALA A 155 -8.34 -0.76 12.84
CA ALA A 155 -7.02 -1.37 12.92
C ALA A 155 -6.23 -1.27 11.60
N VAL A 156 -6.85 -1.60 10.48
CA VAL A 156 -6.14 -1.71 9.20
C VAL A 156 -6.16 -0.39 8.42
N CYS A 157 -7.36 0.20 8.23
CA CYS A 157 -7.46 1.45 7.49
C CYS A 157 -6.76 2.61 8.20
N SER A 158 -6.84 2.70 9.53
CA SER A 158 -6.14 3.74 10.30
C SER A 158 -4.61 3.63 10.16
N THR A 159 -4.08 2.40 10.16
CA THR A 159 -2.66 2.13 9.93
C THR A 159 -2.23 2.53 8.52
N LEU A 160 -3.02 2.17 7.52
CA LEU A 160 -2.73 2.54 6.13
C LEU A 160 -2.76 4.06 5.94
N THR A 161 -3.79 4.73 6.45
CA THR A 161 -4.00 6.17 6.23
C THR A 161 -3.20 7.08 7.17
N HIS A 162 -2.26 6.53 7.92
CA HIS A 162 -1.37 7.34 8.74
C HIS A 162 -0.46 8.19 7.85
N ALA A 163 -0.42 9.49 8.08
CA ALA A 163 0.32 10.48 7.31
C ALA A 163 -0.09 10.58 5.81
N CYS A 164 -1.28 10.09 5.43
CA CYS A 164 -1.77 10.15 4.06
C CYS A 164 -2.03 11.59 3.56
N GLU A 165 -2.01 12.56 4.44
CA GLU A 165 -2.14 13.98 4.14
C GLU A 165 -0.97 14.50 3.29
N SER A 166 0.20 13.87 3.39
CA SER A 166 1.39 14.21 2.62
C SER A 166 1.48 13.52 1.25
N TRP A 167 0.56 12.60 0.92
CA TRP A 167 0.63 11.86 -0.33
C TRP A 167 0.13 12.67 -1.51
N ASP A 168 0.80 12.55 -2.65
CA ASP A 168 0.24 12.93 -3.94
C ASP A 168 -0.61 11.79 -4.48
N LEU A 169 -1.88 12.06 -4.73
CA LEU A 169 -2.83 11.04 -5.19
C LEU A 169 -2.76 10.86 -6.70
N THR A 170 -1.59 10.41 -7.17
CA THR A 170 -1.44 10.02 -8.57
C THR A 170 -2.37 8.84 -8.90
N PRO A 171 -2.72 8.63 -10.19
CA PRO A 171 -3.58 7.50 -10.59
C PRO A 171 -3.05 6.14 -10.13
N ASP A 172 -1.74 5.96 -10.04
CA ASP A 172 -1.11 4.69 -9.64
C ASP A 172 -1.17 4.50 -8.12
N VAL A 173 -1.00 5.56 -7.34
CA VAL A 173 -1.25 5.56 -5.89
C VAL A 173 -2.71 5.19 -5.62
N GLY A 174 -3.65 5.84 -6.31
CA GLY A 174 -5.08 5.56 -6.19
C GLY A 174 -5.43 4.10 -6.50
N LYS A 175 -4.93 3.57 -7.63
CA LYS A 175 -5.11 2.15 -8.01
C LYS A 175 -4.57 1.19 -6.96
N SER A 176 -3.40 1.49 -6.38
CA SER A 176 -2.76 0.65 -5.36
C SER A 176 -3.59 0.58 -4.09
N ILE A 177 -4.07 1.72 -3.59
CA ILE A 177 -4.92 1.82 -2.40
C ILE A 177 -6.27 1.12 -2.62
N ILE A 178 -6.92 1.37 -3.76
CA ILE A 178 -8.19 0.74 -4.13
C ILE A 178 -8.02 -0.78 -4.22
N GLY A 179 -6.95 -1.24 -4.87
CA GLY A 179 -6.65 -2.67 -5.00
C GLY A 179 -6.41 -3.36 -3.66
N PHE A 180 -5.70 -2.70 -2.73
CA PHE A 180 -5.52 -3.20 -1.37
C PHE A 180 -6.86 -3.32 -0.64
N ASN A 181 -7.64 -2.24 -0.63
CA ASN A 181 -8.95 -2.19 0.02
C ASN A 181 -9.91 -3.28 -0.51
N SER A 182 -9.97 -3.45 -1.84
CA SER A 182 -10.83 -4.45 -2.48
C SER A 182 -10.47 -5.88 -2.09
N ARG A 183 -9.18 -6.20 -2.00
CA ARG A 183 -8.73 -7.53 -1.55
C ARG A 183 -9.12 -7.80 -0.09
N CYS A 184 -8.92 -6.83 0.79
CA CYS A 184 -9.30 -6.96 2.20
C CYS A 184 -10.81 -7.13 2.35
N LEU A 185 -11.60 -6.29 1.68
CA LEU A 185 -13.06 -6.35 1.72
C LEU A 185 -13.61 -7.65 1.14
N HIS A 186 -13.03 -8.15 0.05
CA HIS A 186 -13.41 -9.45 -0.50
C HIS A 186 -13.24 -10.59 0.53
N ILE A 187 -12.13 -10.60 1.28
CA ILE A 187 -11.90 -11.59 2.34
C ILE A 187 -12.92 -11.45 3.47
N ILE A 188 -13.26 -10.22 3.89
CA ILE A 188 -14.17 -9.96 4.98
C ILE A 188 -15.63 -10.25 4.62
N THR A 189 -16.05 -9.86 3.41
CA THR A 189 -17.47 -9.85 3.00
C THR A 189 -17.84 -10.99 2.08
N GLY A 190 -16.88 -11.64 1.41
CA GLY A 190 -17.10 -12.58 0.31
C GLY A 190 -17.60 -11.94 -0.99
N LYS A 191 -17.81 -10.61 -1.01
CA LYS A 191 -18.39 -9.86 -2.14
C LYS A 191 -17.32 -9.42 -3.13
N SER A 192 -17.72 -9.28 -4.39
CA SER A 192 -16.87 -8.75 -5.47
C SER A 192 -16.63 -7.23 -5.33
N TYR A 193 -15.67 -6.71 -6.10
CA TYR A 193 -15.41 -5.25 -6.13
C TYR A 193 -16.65 -4.46 -6.58
N SER A 194 -17.37 -4.92 -7.60
CA SER A 194 -18.57 -4.25 -8.11
C SER A 194 -19.66 -4.11 -7.05
N GLU A 195 -19.83 -5.11 -6.18
CA GLU A 195 -20.81 -5.08 -5.09
C GLU A 195 -20.38 -4.19 -3.92
N THR A 196 -19.07 -4.07 -3.66
CA THR A 196 -18.55 -3.25 -2.57
C THR A 196 -18.31 -1.80 -2.96
N ALA A 197 -18.12 -1.50 -4.24
CA ALA A 197 -17.78 -0.18 -4.75
C ALA A 197 -18.87 0.88 -4.51
N THR A 198 -20.14 0.47 -4.46
CA THR A 198 -21.28 1.37 -4.23
C THR A 198 -21.48 1.75 -2.76
N ASN A 199 -20.96 0.94 -1.83
CA ASN A 199 -21.14 1.20 -0.40
C ASN A 199 -20.16 2.27 0.11
N PRO A 200 -20.65 3.40 0.67
CA PRO A 200 -19.79 4.47 1.18
C PRO A 200 -18.88 4.03 2.33
N ASP A 201 -19.31 3.05 3.15
CA ASP A 201 -18.50 2.51 4.25
C ASP A 201 -17.24 1.79 3.78
N TYR A 202 -17.18 1.41 2.51
CA TYR A 202 -16.07 0.68 1.91
C TYR A 202 -15.13 1.59 1.10
N LYS A 203 -15.43 2.88 0.98
CA LYS A 203 -14.67 3.83 0.17
C LYS A 203 -13.47 4.41 0.93
N LEU A 204 -12.38 3.64 1.01
CA LEU A 204 -11.15 4.08 1.69
C LEU A 204 -10.56 5.34 1.05
N MET A 205 -10.59 5.48 -0.27
CA MET A 205 -10.12 6.69 -0.97
C MET A 205 -10.87 7.95 -0.56
N LEU A 206 -12.15 7.83 -0.24
CA LEU A 206 -12.94 8.94 0.28
C LEU A 206 -12.40 9.42 1.65
N GLU A 207 -12.03 8.49 2.52
CA GLU A 207 -11.43 8.84 3.81
C GLU A 207 -10.07 9.50 3.65
N VAL A 208 -9.23 9.01 2.73
CA VAL A 208 -7.94 9.64 2.40
C VAL A 208 -8.16 11.10 1.95
N ARG A 209 -9.03 11.33 0.98
CA ARG A 209 -9.34 12.68 0.49
C ARG A 209 -9.90 13.58 1.58
N LYS A 210 -10.82 13.09 2.42
CA LYS A 210 -11.35 13.87 3.55
C LYS A 210 -10.26 14.26 4.55
N ARG A 211 -9.31 13.38 4.85
CA ARG A 211 -8.17 13.72 5.72
C ARG A 211 -7.28 14.79 5.10
N ARG A 212 -6.95 14.65 3.83
CA ARG A 212 -6.16 15.63 3.08
C ARG A 212 -6.83 17.01 3.08
N LEU A 213 -8.14 17.07 2.82
CA LEU A 213 -8.88 18.36 2.85
C LEU A 213 -8.97 18.96 4.26
N ARG A 214 -9.11 18.13 5.31
CA ARG A 214 -9.05 18.63 6.70
C ARG A 214 -7.68 19.24 7.00
N TYR A 215 -6.61 18.59 6.57
CA TYR A 215 -5.25 19.12 6.70
C TYR A 215 -5.07 20.39 5.88
N LEU A 216 -5.52 20.45 4.64
CA LEU A 216 -5.51 21.64 3.81
C LEU A 216 -6.18 22.82 4.51
N GLY A 217 -7.40 22.64 5.04
CA GLY A 217 -8.09 23.69 5.79
C GLY A 217 -7.33 24.13 7.05
N HIS A 218 -6.59 23.23 7.69
CA HIS A 218 -5.70 23.59 8.78
C HIS A 218 -4.56 24.50 8.31
N VAL A 219 -3.89 24.13 7.22
CA VAL A 219 -2.79 24.92 6.63
C VAL A 219 -3.26 26.28 6.16
N LEU A 220 -4.41 26.37 5.49
CA LEU A 220 -4.96 27.65 5.01
C LEU A 220 -5.29 28.63 6.14
N ARG A 221 -5.63 28.14 7.34
CA ARG A 221 -5.85 28.95 8.53
C ARG A 221 -4.58 29.32 9.30
N MET A 222 -3.42 28.82 8.91
CA MET A 222 -2.15 29.23 9.52
C MET A 222 -1.84 30.68 9.18
N ASP A 223 -0.96 31.27 9.99
CA ASP A 223 -0.37 32.57 9.70
C ASP A 223 0.36 32.56 8.35
N ASP A 224 0.27 33.66 7.60
CA ASP A 224 0.82 33.81 6.25
C ASP A 224 2.35 33.69 6.20
N GLN A 225 3.03 33.93 7.32
CA GLN A 225 4.49 33.75 7.43
C GLN A 225 4.91 32.30 7.63
N ARG A 226 3.99 31.40 7.94
CA ARG A 226 4.30 29.98 8.09
C ARG A 226 4.78 29.38 6.79
N LEU A 227 5.97 28.76 6.84
CA LEU A 227 6.62 28.18 5.66
C LEU A 227 5.70 27.19 4.93
N VAL A 228 4.97 26.34 5.67
CA VAL A 228 4.05 25.33 5.09
C VAL A 228 2.95 26.00 4.25
N LYS A 229 2.35 27.10 4.73
CA LYS A 229 1.34 27.87 3.96
C LYS A 229 1.96 28.55 2.75
N ARG A 230 3.12 29.19 2.93
CA ARG A 230 3.84 29.87 1.84
C ARG A 230 4.23 28.90 0.73
N THR A 231 4.79 27.73 1.07
CA THR A 231 5.16 26.72 0.08
C THR A 231 3.94 26.15 -0.63
N LEU A 232 2.86 25.84 0.09
CA LEU A 232 1.62 25.39 -0.52
C LEU A 232 1.08 26.39 -1.54
N LEU A 233 0.99 27.67 -1.18
CA LEU A 233 0.45 28.71 -2.04
C LEU A 233 1.40 29.06 -3.20
N ALA A 234 2.71 28.94 -3.02
CA ALA A 234 3.68 29.12 -4.11
C ALA A 234 3.54 28.06 -5.21
N TYR A 235 3.13 26.85 -4.86
CA TYR A 235 2.90 25.74 -5.81
C TYR A 235 1.63 25.89 -6.67
N VAL A 236 0.75 26.84 -6.32
CA VAL A 236 -0.58 26.98 -6.94
C VAL A 236 -0.56 27.80 -8.21
N ASN A 237 0.49 28.54 -8.47
CA ASN A 237 0.55 29.44 -9.61
C ASN A 237 1.42 28.89 -10.76
N PRO A 238 0.87 28.57 -11.99
CA PRO A 238 -0.50 28.88 -12.43
C PRO A 238 -1.54 27.78 -12.20
N THR A 239 -1.16 26.52 -12.03
CA THR A 239 -2.09 25.40 -11.81
C THR A 239 -1.50 24.36 -10.85
N PRO A 240 -2.29 23.85 -9.88
CA PRO A 240 -1.80 22.84 -8.96
C PRO A 240 -1.45 21.55 -9.71
N PRO A 241 -0.35 20.85 -9.33
CA PRO A 241 -0.01 19.57 -9.92
C PRO A 241 -1.13 18.55 -9.71
N PRO A 242 -1.37 17.64 -10.69
CA PRO A 242 -2.34 16.55 -10.55
C PRO A 242 -2.03 15.69 -9.31
N GLY A 243 -3.05 15.38 -8.53
CA GLY A 243 -2.92 14.60 -7.29
C GLY A 243 -2.46 15.40 -6.07
N SER A 244 -2.15 16.70 -6.21
CA SER A 244 -1.83 17.57 -5.08
C SER A 244 -3.03 17.78 -4.13
N LEU A 245 -2.78 18.39 -2.96
CA LEU A 245 -3.86 18.71 -1.99
C LEU A 245 -4.95 19.59 -2.60
N LEU A 246 -4.58 20.48 -3.50
CA LEU A 246 -5.50 21.44 -4.11
C LEU A 246 -6.33 20.82 -5.24
N ASP A 247 -5.82 19.78 -5.87
CA ASP A 247 -6.55 19.00 -6.88
C ASP A 247 -7.83 18.34 -6.29
N ASP A 248 -7.80 17.99 -5.01
CA ASP A 248 -8.97 17.45 -4.29
C ASP A 248 -10.11 18.49 -4.12
N CYS A 249 -9.88 19.76 -4.43
CA CYS A 249 -10.84 20.85 -4.25
C CYS A 249 -11.77 21.12 -5.44
N ASN A 250 -11.78 20.23 -6.44
CA ASN A 250 -12.64 20.30 -7.64
C ASN A 250 -12.55 21.65 -8.38
N GLY A 251 -11.34 22.16 -8.59
CA GLY A 251 -11.07 23.38 -9.38
C GLY A 251 -11.51 24.68 -8.71
N LYS A 252 -11.77 24.71 -7.40
CA LYS A 252 -12.05 25.95 -6.68
C LYS A 252 -10.80 26.84 -6.66
N SER A 253 -11.00 28.17 -6.83
CA SER A 253 -9.90 29.12 -6.73
C SER A 253 -9.34 29.21 -5.31
N VAL A 254 -8.08 29.58 -5.19
CA VAL A 254 -7.40 29.73 -3.89
C VAL A 254 -8.11 30.74 -2.99
N ASP A 255 -8.56 31.87 -3.55
CA ASP A 255 -9.28 32.90 -2.81
C ASP A 255 -10.56 32.33 -2.20
N THR A 256 -11.35 31.58 -3.00
CA THR A 256 -12.54 30.89 -2.51
C THR A 256 -12.22 29.90 -1.39
N LEU A 257 -11.08 29.19 -1.50
CA LEU A 257 -10.65 28.22 -0.48
C LEU A 257 -10.20 28.93 0.80
N LEU A 258 -9.53 30.08 0.69
CA LEU A 258 -9.15 30.89 1.86
C LEU A 258 -10.37 31.41 2.60
N ASP A 259 -11.35 31.95 1.88
CA ASP A 259 -12.61 32.43 2.47
C ASP A 259 -13.38 31.32 3.17
N LEU A 260 -13.53 30.16 2.53
CA LEU A 260 -14.19 28.99 3.12
C LEU A 260 -13.42 28.42 4.30
N ALA A 261 -12.09 28.47 4.26
CA ALA A 261 -11.24 27.95 5.32
C ALA A 261 -11.26 28.83 6.57
N ALA A 262 -11.54 30.14 6.44
CA ALA A 262 -11.62 31.07 7.57
C ALA A 262 -12.65 30.59 8.61
N ASP A 263 -13.81 30.08 8.18
CA ASP A 263 -14.78 29.45 9.07
C ASP A 263 -14.68 27.93 9.05
N ARG A 264 -14.41 27.32 10.23
CA ARG A 264 -14.28 25.88 10.39
C ARG A 264 -15.55 25.10 10.05
N LYS A 265 -16.73 25.69 10.27
CA LYS A 265 -18.01 25.01 9.97
C LYS A 265 -18.24 24.96 8.48
N SER A 266 -18.02 26.08 7.77
CA SER A 266 -18.08 26.16 6.32
C SER A 266 -17.11 25.20 5.65
N TRP A 267 -15.87 25.11 6.15
CA TRP A 267 -14.88 24.15 5.66
C TRP A 267 -15.31 22.70 5.90
N SER A 268 -15.82 22.39 7.09
CA SER A 268 -16.31 21.04 7.39
C SER A 268 -17.49 20.63 6.52
N SER A 269 -18.40 21.57 6.24
CA SER A 269 -19.50 21.37 5.30
C SER A 269 -18.99 21.09 3.89
N LEU A 270 -18.02 21.89 3.42
CA LEU A 270 -17.36 21.63 2.12
C LEU A 270 -16.79 20.23 2.04
N VAL A 271 -15.98 19.81 3.03
CA VAL A 271 -15.36 18.46 3.08
C VAL A 271 -16.38 17.33 3.06
N ASN A 272 -17.54 17.52 3.69
CA ASN A 272 -18.58 16.49 3.74
C ASN A 272 -19.41 16.44 2.44
N ASN A 273 -19.53 17.54 1.72
CA ASN A 273 -20.39 17.67 0.52
C ASN A 273 -19.62 17.46 -0.80
N LEU A 274 -18.27 17.46 -0.78
CA LEU A 274 -17.45 17.26 -2.00
C LEU A 274 -17.52 15.82 -2.56
N PHE A 275 -17.95 14.86 -1.74
CA PHE A 275 -17.94 13.44 -2.06
C PHE A 275 -19.26 12.81 -1.60
#